data_e5f0d9b798ee5da46733fc3f633f7a6b
#
_entry.id   e5f0d9b798ee5da46733fc3f633f7a6b
#
_cell.length_a   1.000
_cell.length_b   1.000
_cell.length_c   1.000
_cell.angle_alpha   90.00
_cell.angle_beta   90.00
_cell.angle_gamma   90.00
#
_symmetry.space_group_name_H-M   'P 1'
#
loop_
_entity.id
_entity.type
_entity.pdbx_description
1 polymer ?
#
loop_
_entity_poly.entity_id
_entity_poly.type
_entity_poly.pdbx_seq_one_letter_code
_entity_poly.pdbx_strand_id
1 'polypeptide(L)'
;MREYLKFYIDGSWVDPLRPNSFDVENPATEQVSGQISLGSAADVDVAVKAARRAFTGWSQTSREQRLDLLEAILAEYQKRAGDLADAVTEEMGAPPSLAAGPQVQLGIGHLVTAIDVLKNFGFEEQHGATLITKEPIGVCGLITPWNWPLNQIAVKVYPALATGCTMVLKPSEVAPFSAYIFTEILDAAGVPAGVYNLVNG
;
A
#
# COMPACT_ATOMS: atom_id res chain seq x y z
N MET A 1 16.92 11.37 -11.30
CA MET A 1 15.54 11.30 -11.82
C MET A 1 15.03 9.88 -11.56
N ARG A 2 13.88 9.73 -10.94
CA ARG A 2 13.29 8.42 -10.64
C ARG A 2 12.54 7.87 -11.86
N GLU A 3 12.63 6.56 -12.11
CA GLU A 3 11.91 5.89 -13.18
C GLU A 3 11.14 4.70 -12.61
N TYR A 4 9.83 4.86 -12.48
CA TYR A 4 8.91 3.84 -11.97
C TYR A 4 7.86 3.48 -13.04
N LEU A 5 8.32 2.82 -14.11
CA LEU A 5 7.53 2.54 -15.31
C LEU A 5 6.75 1.22 -15.24
N LYS A 6 6.89 0.44 -14.16
CA LYS A 6 6.22 -0.84 -13.98
C LYS A 6 5.15 -0.76 -12.90
N PHE A 7 4.14 -1.62 -12.99
CA PHE A 7 3.18 -1.86 -11.93
C PHE A 7 3.63 -3.06 -11.08
N TYR A 8 3.16 -3.14 -9.84
CA TYR A 8 3.38 -4.32 -9.02
C TYR A 8 2.10 -5.15 -9.00
N ILE A 9 2.12 -6.30 -9.68
CA ILE A 9 0.96 -7.17 -9.80
C ILE A 9 1.39 -8.62 -9.57
N ASP A 10 0.63 -9.32 -8.73
CA ASP A 10 0.84 -10.75 -8.44
C ASP A 10 2.26 -11.09 -7.95
N GLY A 11 2.82 -10.23 -7.10
CA GLY A 11 4.17 -10.41 -6.54
C GLY A 11 5.31 -10.08 -7.49
N SER A 12 5.05 -9.34 -8.57
CA SER A 12 6.07 -9.01 -9.57
C SER A 12 5.90 -7.62 -10.17
N TRP A 13 7.03 -7.00 -10.53
CA TRP A 13 7.05 -5.77 -11.30
C TRP A 13 6.85 -6.06 -12.77
N VAL A 14 5.71 -5.65 -13.32
CA VAL A 14 5.27 -5.92 -14.69
C VAL A 14 5.15 -4.64 -15.52
N ASP A 15 5.42 -4.75 -16.80
CA ASP A 15 5.21 -3.64 -17.73
C ASP A 15 3.72 -3.39 -17.95
N PRO A 16 3.28 -2.12 -18.15
CA PRO A 16 1.90 -1.81 -18.49
C PRO A 16 1.52 -2.43 -19.83
N LEU A 17 0.26 -2.87 -19.97
CA LEU A 17 -0.24 -3.44 -21.22
C LEU A 17 -0.19 -2.44 -22.40
N ARG A 18 -0.24 -1.15 -22.08
CA ARG A 18 -0.03 -0.06 -23.04
C ARG A 18 0.87 0.97 -22.39
N PRO A 19 2.06 1.23 -22.96
CA PRO A 19 2.95 2.28 -22.45
C PRO A 19 2.25 3.65 -22.48
N ASN A 20 2.22 4.31 -21.33
CA ASN A 20 1.70 5.66 -21.17
C ASN A 20 2.45 6.32 -20.02
N SER A 21 3.55 7.02 -20.33
CA SER A 21 4.39 7.69 -19.33
C SER A 21 3.79 9.02 -18.88
N PHE A 22 4.02 9.36 -17.63
CA PHE A 22 3.61 10.60 -17.01
C PHE A 22 4.77 11.17 -16.20
N ASP A 23 5.09 12.45 -16.44
CA ASP A 23 6.13 13.16 -15.71
C ASP A 23 5.62 13.60 -14.34
N VAL A 24 6.38 13.29 -13.31
CA VAL A 24 6.12 13.73 -11.93
C VAL A 24 6.95 14.97 -11.66
N GLU A 25 6.28 16.07 -11.39
CA GLU A 25 6.90 17.37 -11.11
C GLU A 25 7.14 17.53 -9.61
N ASN A 26 8.31 18.05 -9.25
CA ASN A 26 8.56 18.54 -7.90
C ASN A 26 7.99 19.95 -7.78
N PRO A 27 6.91 20.17 -7.00
CA PRO A 27 6.24 21.48 -6.95
C PRO A 27 7.05 22.57 -6.25
N ALA A 28 8.13 22.21 -5.54
CA ALA A 28 9.02 23.21 -4.93
C ALA A 28 10.03 23.78 -5.93
N THR A 29 10.36 23.05 -6.99
CA THR A 29 11.35 23.47 -8.01
C THR A 29 10.74 23.68 -9.38
N GLU A 30 9.49 23.23 -9.60
CA GLU A 30 8.81 23.24 -10.90
C GLU A 30 9.58 22.46 -11.99
N GLN A 31 10.35 21.44 -11.55
CA GLN A 31 11.13 20.59 -12.44
C GLN A 31 10.64 19.14 -12.37
N VAL A 32 10.73 18.44 -13.49
CA VAL A 32 10.46 17.01 -13.55
C VAL A 32 11.47 16.26 -12.65
N SER A 33 10.96 15.55 -11.64
CA SER A 33 11.74 14.72 -10.72
C SER A 33 11.80 13.25 -11.12
N GLY A 34 10.85 12.79 -11.93
CA GLY A 34 10.84 11.43 -12.43
C GLY A 34 9.65 11.12 -13.31
N GLN A 35 9.52 9.84 -13.68
CA GLN A 35 8.44 9.35 -14.54
C GLN A 35 7.78 8.10 -13.94
N ILE A 36 6.47 7.98 -14.17
CA ILE A 36 5.69 6.78 -13.91
C ILE A 36 4.94 6.35 -15.17
N SER A 37 4.43 5.12 -15.18
CA SER A 37 3.41 4.72 -16.15
C SER A 37 2.03 4.96 -15.59
N LEU A 38 1.09 5.37 -16.44
CA LEU A 38 -0.35 5.37 -16.15
C LEU A 38 -0.99 4.11 -16.74
N GLY A 39 -1.77 3.40 -15.90
CA GLY A 39 -2.46 2.18 -16.27
C GLY A 39 -3.77 2.42 -17.01
N SER A 40 -4.21 1.38 -17.66
CA SER A 40 -5.50 1.29 -18.32
C SER A 40 -6.47 0.44 -17.52
N ALA A 41 -7.75 0.43 -17.87
CA ALA A 41 -8.73 -0.49 -17.29
C ALA A 41 -8.30 -1.95 -17.40
N ALA A 42 -7.58 -2.32 -18.48
CA ALA A 42 -7.08 -3.69 -18.65
C ALA A 42 -5.98 -4.06 -17.63
N ASP A 43 -5.11 -3.11 -17.25
CA ASP A 43 -4.11 -3.30 -16.19
C ASP A 43 -4.80 -3.50 -14.83
N VAL A 44 -5.83 -2.70 -14.55
CA VAL A 44 -6.65 -2.85 -13.34
C VAL A 44 -7.33 -4.23 -13.32
N ASP A 45 -7.87 -4.71 -14.44
CA ASP A 45 -8.49 -6.04 -14.54
C ASP A 45 -7.50 -7.16 -14.22
N VAL A 46 -6.24 -7.04 -14.67
CA VAL A 46 -5.17 -8.01 -14.34
C VAL A 46 -4.89 -8.00 -12.84
N ALA A 47 -4.74 -6.81 -12.24
CA ALA A 47 -4.50 -6.65 -10.81
C ALA A 47 -5.66 -7.19 -9.95
N VAL A 48 -6.91 -6.89 -10.33
CA VAL A 48 -8.11 -7.39 -9.64
C VAL A 48 -8.21 -8.91 -9.73
N LYS A 49 -7.89 -9.51 -10.90
CA LYS A 49 -7.86 -10.98 -11.04
C LYS A 49 -6.79 -11.61 -10.16
N ALA A 50 -5.60 -11.01 -10.04
CA ALA A 50 -4.56 -11.45 -9.13
C ALA A 50 -5.03 -11.38 -7.67
N ALA A 51 -5.57 -10.24 -7.25
CA ALA A 51 -6.12 -10.04 -5.91
C ALA A 51 -7.24 -11.04 -5.58
N ARG A 52 -8.13 -11.34 -6.54
CA ARG A 52 -9.21 -12.32 -6.35
C ARG A 52 -8.68 -13.74 -6.17
N ARG A 53 -7.64 -14.15 -6.91
CA ARG A 53 -7.02 -15.45 -6.72
C ARG A 53 -6.36 -15.58 -5.35
N ALA A 54 -5.61 -14.55 -4.94
CA ALA A 54 -4.92 -14.52 -3.65
C ALA A 54 -5.88 -14.51 -2.46
N PHE A 55 -7.06 -13.91 -2.62
CA PHE A 55 -8.07 -13.82 -1.56
C PHE A 55 -8.44 -15.17 -0.97
N THR A 56 -8.56 -16.22 -1.78
CA THR A 56 -8.95 -17.56 -1.32
C THR A 56 -8.02 -18.11 -0.24
N GLY A 57 -6.71 -17.88 -0.38
CA GLY A 57 -5.73 -18.30 0.63
C GLY A 57 -5.57 -17.28 1.74
N TRP A 58 -5.44 -16.00 1.39
CA TRP A 58 -5.17 -14.94 2.35
C TRP A 58 -6.30 -14.74 3.37
N SER A 59 -7.56 -14.83 2.95
CA SER A 59 -8.72 -14.71 3.84
C SER A 59 -8.79 -15.78 4.93
N GLN A 60 -8.12 -16.93 4.72
CA GLN A 60 -8.10 -18.04 5.66
C GLN A 60 -6.87 -18.03 6.59
N THR A 61 -5.99 -17.04 6.48
CA THR A 61 -4.83 -16.92 7.37
C THR A 61 -5.26 -16.63 8.80
N SER A 62 -4.49 -17.14 9.77
CA SER A 62 -4.74 -16.89 11.18
C SER A 62 -4.41 -15.44 11.56
N ARG A 63 -4.88 -15.03 12.74
CA ARG A 63 -4.51 -13.74 13.34
C ARG A 63 -2.99 -13.62 13.50
N GLU A 64 -2.35 -14.68 13.97
CA GLU A 64 -0.91 -14.75 14.22
C GLU A 64 -0.12 -14.55 12.94
N GLN A 65 -0.49 -15.23 11.86
CA GLN A 65 0.14 -15.06 10.55
C GLN A 65 0.05 -13.62 10.03
N ARG A 66 -1.08 -12.95 10.26
CA ARG A 66 -1.26 -11.54 9.87
C ARG A 66 -0.48 -10.60 10.78
N LEU A 67 -0.39 -10.89 12.09
CA LEU A 67 0.45 -10.13 13.02
C LEU A 67 1.93 -10.24 12.64
N ASP A 68 2.43 -11.46 12.40
CA ASP A 68 3.83 -11.69 11.98
C ASP A 68 4.16 -10.89 10.71
N LEU A 69 3.25 -10.86 9.74
CA LEU A 69 3.43 -10.07 8.52
C LEU A 69 3.44 -8.55 8.80
N LEU A 70 2.52 -8.05 9.61
CA LEU A 70 2.50 -6.61 9.95
C LEU A 70 3.75 -6.20 10.73
N GLU A 71 4.27 -7.05 11.61
CA GLU A 71 5.52 -6.81 12.33
C GLU A 71 6.74 -6.83 11.38
N ALA A 72 6.76 -7.72 10.39
CA ALA A 72 7.77 -7.73 9.33
C ALA A 72 7.72 -6.45 8.48
N ILE A 73 6.51 -5.99 8.11
CA ILE A 73 6.33 -4.72 7.39
C ILE A 73 6.86 -3.55 8.22
N LEU A 74 6.62 -3.53 9.53
CA LEU A 74 7.12 -2.48 10.43
C LEU A 74 8.65 -2.42 10.42
N ALA A 75 9.30 -3.58 10.48
CA ALA A 75 10.75 -3.66 10.45
C ALA A 75 11.32 -3.15 9.11
N GLU A 76 10.73 -3.52 7.98
CA GLU A 76 11.16 -3.06 6.65
C GLU A 76 10.85 -1.56 6.44
N TYR A 77 9.69 -1.08 6.90
CA TYR A 77 9.34 0.34 6.81
C TYR A 77 10.34 1.22 7.56
N GLN A 78 10.75 0.81 8.77
CA GLN A 78 11.73 1.55 9.56
C GLN A 78 13.10 1.64 8.87
N LYS A 79 13.53 0.60 8.18
CA LYS A 79 14.79 0.61 7.39
C LYS A 79 14.75 1.60 6.22
N ARG A 80 13.56 1.80 5.63
CA ARG A 80 13.35 2.63 4.44
C ARG A 80 12.75 4.01 4.76
N ALA A 81 12.68 4.39 6.05
CA ALA A 81 12.08 5.66 6.49
C ALA A 81 12.72 6.90 5.83
N GLY A 82 14.04 6.89 5.63
CA GLY A 82 14.77 7.95 4.92
C GLY A 82 14.36 8.05 3.45
N ASP A 83 14.30 6.92 2.75
CA ASP A 83 13.91 6.87 1.33
C ASP A 83 12.47 7.38 1.11
N LEU A 84 11.57 7.05 2.04
CA LEU A 84 10.20 7.54 2.04
C LEU A 84 10.12 9.06 2.26
N ALA A 85 10.95 9.60 3.18
CA ALA A 85 11.01 11.03 3.44
C ALA A 85 11.53 11.80 2.21
N ASP A 86 12.58 11.28 1.57
CA ASP A 86 13.14 11.86 0.35
C ASP A 86 12.11 11.86 -0.79
N ALA A 87 11.39 10.74 -0.98
CA ALA A 87 10.34 10.65 -1.99
C ALA A 87 9.20 11.66 -1.74
N VAL A 88 8.71 11.78 -0.51
CA VAL A 88 7.68 12.74 -0.14
C VAL A 88 8.16 14.19 -0.35
N THR A 89 9.43 14.48 -0.05
CA THR A 89 10.01 15.79 -0.32
C THR A 89 10.05 16.10 -1.82
N GLU A 90 10.43 15.13 -2.65
CA GLU A 90 10.49 15.29 -4.10
C GLU A 90 9.11 15.44 -4.75
N GLU A 91 8.17 14.54 -4.45
CA GLU A 91 6.89 14.46 -5.15
C GLU A 91 5.85 15.46 -4.65
N MET A 92 5.93 15.86 -3.37
CA MET A 92 4.95 16.74 -2.73
C MET A 92 5.50 18.14 -2.46
N GLY A 93 6.82 18.35 -2.61
CA GLY A 93 7.47 19.61 -2.22
C GLY A 93 7.45 19.85 -0.71
N ALA A 94 7.25 18.81 0.10
CA ALA A 94 7.20 18.94 1.55
C ALA A 94 8.56 19.35 2.12
N PRO A 95 8.61 20.28 3.10
CA PRO A 95 9.84 20.53 3.83
C PRO A 95 10.41 19.24 4.41
N PRO A 96 11.75 19.02 4.38
CA PRO A 96 12.35 17.77 4.86
C PRO A 96 11.96 17.39 6.29
N SER A 97 11.76 18.37 7.18
CA SER A 97 11.29 18.12 8.55
C SER A 97 9.85 17.62 8.62
N LEU A 98 8.97 18.06 7.71
CA LEU A 98 7.61 17.54 7.59
C LEU A 98 7.61 16.13 6.99
N ALA A 99 8.43 15.90 5.98
CA ALA A 99 8.53 14.61 5.32
C ALA A 99 9.08 13.52 6.27
N ALA A 100 10.24 13.74 6.88
CA ALA A 100 10.87 12.79 7.81
C ALA A 100 10.13 12.66 9.15
N GLY A 101 9.45 13.71 9.59
CA GLY A 101 8.63 13.74 10.79
C GLY A 101 7.21 13.22 10.52
N PRO A 102 6.19 14.10 10.51
CA PRO A 102 4.78 13.68 10.47
C PRO A 102 4.40 12.74 9.33
N GLN A 103 4.92 12.95 8.10
CA GLN A 103 4.54 12.12 6.95
C GLN A 103 4.95 10.66 7.14
N VAL A 104 6.23 10.42 7.44
CA VAL A 104 6.77 9.05 7.65
C VAL A 104 6.25 8.46 8.97
N GLN A 105 6.21 9.25 10.03
CA GLN A 105 5.83 8.76 11.36
C GLN A 105 4.35 8.36 11.45
N LEU A 106 3.45 9.00 10.70
CA LEU A 106 2.05 8.57 10.63
C LEU A 106 1.91 7.18 9.98
N GLY A 107 2.74 6.87 8.97
CA GLY A 107 2.77 5.51 8.40
C GLY A 107 3.12 4.44 9.45
N ILE A 108 4.14 4.72 10.28
CA ILE A 108 4.52 3.85 11.42
C ILE A 108 3.40 3.79 12.46
N GLY A 109 2.83 4.94 12.83
CA GLY A 109 1.78 5.03 13.84
C GLY A 109 0.53 4.21 13.48
N HIS A 110 0.10 4.27 12.21
CA HIS A 110 -1.02 3.46 11.73
C HIS A 110 -0.71 1.96 11.74
N LEU A 111 0.52 1.57 11.44
CA LEU A 111 0.93 0.17 11.47
C LEU A 111 0.95 -0.38 12.90
N VAL A 112 1.55 0.36 13.83
CA VAL A 112 1.55 0.01 15.27
C VAL A 112 0.11 -0.10 15.78
N THR A 113 -0.75 0.86 15.43
CA THR A 113 -2.17 0.81 15.82
C THR A 113 -2.87 -0.42 15.23
N ALA A 114 -2.61 -0.75 13.96
CA ALA A 114 -3.21 -1.93 13.32
C ALA A 114 -2.79 -3.23 14.01
N ILE A 115 -1.50 -3.35 14.38
CA ILE A 115 -0.96 -4.49 15.14
C ILE A 115 -1.66 -4.59 16.51
N ASP A 116 -1.73 -3.49 17.27
CA ASP A 116 -2.31 -3.50 18.61
C ASP A 116 -3.81 -3.81 18.60
N VAL A 117 -4.55 -3.25 17.65
CA VAL A 117 -5.97 -3.56 17.46
C VAL A 117 -6.15 -5.02 17.08
N LEU A 118 -5.37 -5.55 16.13
CA LEU A 118 -5.51 -6.93 15.66
C LEU A 118 -5.27 -7.95 16.77
N LYS A 119 -4.34 -7.70 17.70
CA LYS A 119 -4.06 -8.59 18.84
C LYS A 119 -5.33 -8.94 19.64
N ASN A 120 -6.25 -7.98 19.76
CA ASN A 120 -7.43 -8.13 20.61
C ASN A 120 -8.76 -8.02 19.86
N PHE A 121 -8.75 -7.90 18.51
CA PHE A 121 -9.98 -7.73 17.75
C PHE A 121 -10.84 -8.99 17.78
N GLY A 122 -12.10 -8.85 18.21
CA GLY A 122 -13.10 -9.92 18.21
C GLY A 122 -13.68 -10.14 16.82
N PHE A 123 -13.20 -11.18 16.11
CA PHE A 123 -13.80 -11.58 14.84
C PHE A 123 -15.11 -12.38 15.04
N GLU A 124 -15.29 -12.97 16.21
CA GLU A 124 -16.49 -13.70 16.59
C GLU A 124 -17.06 -13.14 17.90
N GLU A 125 -18.37 -13.00 17.95
CA GLU A 125 -19.12 -12.52 19.13
C GLU A 125 -20.33 -13.38 19.37
N GLN A 126 -20.47 -13.95 20.58
CA GLN A 126 -21.63 -14.77 20.95
C GLN A 126 -22.70 -13.89 21.62
N HIS A 127 -23.88 -13.81 21.03
CA HIS A 127 -25.07 -13.14 21.58
C HIS A 127 -26.17 -14.13 21.83
N GLY A 128 -26.26 -14.67 23.03
CA GLY A 128 -27.19 -15.73 23.37
C GLY A 128 -26.98 -16.98 22.50
N ALA A 129 -27.95 -17.36 21.70
CA ALA A 129 -27.85 -18.49 20.75
C ALA A 129 -27.30 -18.09 19.38
N THR A 130 -26.99 -16.80 19.14
CA THR A 130 -26.53 -16.28 17.86
C THR A 130 -25.01 -16.02 17.88
N LEU A 131 -24.28 -16.58 16.91
CA LEU A 131 -22.87 -16.25 16.65
C LEU A 131 -22.80 -15.20 15.55
N ILE A 132 -22.13 -14.09 15.81
CA ILE A 132 -21.81 -13.04 14.84
C ILE A 132 -20.36 -13.22 14.42
N THR A 133 -20.11 -13.45 13.13
CA THR A 133 -18.78 -13.60 12.56
C THR A 133 -18.47 -12.42 11.64
N LYS A 134 -17.31 -11.76 11.85
CA LYS A 134 -16.80 -10.68 10.99
C LYS A 134 -15.80 -11.27 10.02
N GLU A 135 -16.14 -11.25 8.74
CA GLU A 135 -15.36 -11.87 7.67
C GLU A 135 -14.71 -10.82 6.74
N PRO A 136 -13.59 -11.16 6.06
CA PRO A 136 -13.00 -10.29 5.03
C PRO A 136 -13.98 -10.00 3.90
N ILE A 137 -14.13 -8.72 3.52
CA ILE A 137 -15.08 -8.31 2.48
C ILE A 137 -14.67 -8.77 1.06
N GLY A 138 -13.40 -9.07 0.81
CA GLY A 138 -12.90 -9.49 -0.49
C GLY A 138 -11.75 -8.64 -1.01
N VAL A 139 -11.83 -8.23 -2.28
CA VAL A 139 -10.86 -7.35 -2.95
C VAL A 139 -11.24 -5.90 -2.72
N CYS A 140 -10.32 -5.11 -2.16
CA CYS A 140 -10.48 -3.69 -1.90
C CYS A 140 -9.81 -2.84 -2.99
N GLY A 141 -10.54 -1.90 -3.59
CA GLY A 141 -9.96 -0.83 -4.41
C GLY A 141 -9.59 0.35 -3.52
N LEU A 142 -8.30 0.67 -3.43
CA LEU A 142 -7.77 1.74 -2.58
C LEU A 142 -7.29 2.90 -3.45
N ILE A 143 -7.96 4.05 -3.39
CA ILE A 143 -7.59 5.27 -4.11
C ILE A 143 -7.12 6.30 -3.10
N THR A 144 -5.93 6.87 -3.30
CA THR A 144 -5.33 7.82 -2.34
C THR A 144 -4.99 9.16 -2.98
N PRO A 145 -5.22 10.28 -2.26
CA PRO A 145 -4.84 11.61 -2.71
C PRO A 145 -3.35 11.89 -2.47
N TRP A 146 -2.90 13.05 -2.96
CA TRP A 146 -1.51 13.49 -2.96
C TRP A 146 -1.02 14.19 -1.69
N ASN A 147 -1.93 14.75 -0.89
CA ASN A 147 -1.56 15.70 0.17
C ASN A 147 -0.94 15.08 1.43
N TRP A 148 -1.23 13.81 1.71
CA TRP A 148 -0.64 12.99 2.78
C TRP A 148 -0.43 11.56 2.28
N PRO A 149 0.45 11.34 1.27
CA PRO A 149 0.50 10.09 0.52
C PRO A 149 0.69 8.87 1.43
N LEU A 150 1.70 8.87 2.31
CA LEU A 150 1.97 7.74 3.22
C LEU A 150 0.85 7.49 4.23
N ASN A 151 0.29 8.55 4.83
CA ASN A 151 -0.84 8.45 5.73
C ASN A 151 -2.05 7.80 5.03
N GLN A 152 -2.38 8.29 3.83
CA GLN A 152 -3.55 7.82 3.08
C GLN A 152 -3.42 6.37 2.60
N ILE A 153 -2.20 5.92 2.29
CA ILE A 153 -1.91 4.52 1.98
C ILE A 153 -2.03 3.67 3.25
N ALA A 154 -1.34 4.06 4.31
CA ALA A 154 -1.24 3.31 5.57
C ALA A 154 -2.61 3.03 6.21
N VAL A 155 -3.49 4.05 6.31
CA VAL A 155 -4.81 3.90 6.94
C VAL A 155 -5.75 2.97 6.16
N LYS A 156 -5.42 2.58 4.95
CA LYS A 156 -6.19 1.67 4.10
C LYS A 156 -5.54 0.29 3.99
N VAL A 157 -4.24 0.25 3.69
CA VAL A 157 -3.51 -1.00 3.43
C VAL A 157 -3.42 -1.85 4.69
N TYR A 158 -3.00 -1.28 5.82
CA TYR A 158 -2.81 -2.08 7.03
C TYR A 158 -4.08 -2.69 7.59
N PRO A 159 -5.22 -1.96 7.71
CA PRO A 159 -6.48 -2.60 8.11
C PRO A 159 -6.96 -3.65 7.12
N ALA A 160 -6.75 -3.45 5.81
CA ALA A 160 -7.12 -4.45 4.82
C ALA A 160 -6.29 -5.74 4.97
N LEU A 161 -4.97 -5.64 5.21
CA LEU A 161 -4.13 -6.79 5.53
C LEU A 161 -4.57 -7.45 6.84
N ALA A 162 -4.76 -6.67 7.91
CA ALA A 162 -5.16 -7.16 9.23
C ALA A 162 -6.48 -7.94 9.20
N THR A 163 -7.42 -7.53 8.36
CA THR A 163 -8.73 -8.19 8.23
C THR A 163 -8.78 -9.32 7.20
N GLY A 164 -7.68 -9.62 6.51
CA GLY A 164 -7.62 -10.71 5.52
C GLY A 164 -8.17 -10.34 4.14
N CYS A 165 -8.32 -9.06 3.84
CA CYS A 165 -8.67 -8.58 2.52
C CYS A 165 -7.45 -8.56 1.59
N THR A 166 -7.69 -8.68 0.29
CA THR A 166 -6.70 -8.39 -0.76
C THR A 166 -7.01 -7.05 -1.41
N MET A 167 -6.07 -6.47 -2.15
CA MET A 167 -6.28 -5.10 -2.61
C MET A 167 -5.54 -4.73 -3.90
N VAL A 168 -6.05 -3.67 -4.53
CA VAL A 168 -5.38 -2.92 -5.59
C VAL A 168 -5.29 -1.46 -5.13
N LEU A 169 -4.07 -0.94 -4.99
CA LEU A 169 -3.82 0.46 -4.67
C LEU A 169 -3.63 1.26 -5.96
N LYS A 170 -4.35 2.38 -6.07
CA LYS A 170 -4.12 3.45 -7.04
C LYS A 170 -3.71 4.71 -6.27
N PRO A 171 -2.42 5.05 -6.17
CA PRO A 171 -1.97 6.31 -5.60
C PRO A 171 -2.30 7.47 -6.54
N SER A 172 -2.21 8.71 -6.03
CA SER A 172 -2.26 9.87 -6.91
C SER A 172 -1.06 9.88 -7.84
N GLU A 173 -1.30 10.18 -9.10
CA GLU A 173 -0.27 10.39 -10.12
C GLU A 173 0.64 11.59 -9.83
N VAL A 174 0.19 12.51 -8.98
CA VAL A 174 0.94 13.71 -8.58
C VAL A 174 1.98 13.39 -7.50
N ALA A 175 1.73 12.38 -6.66
CA ALA A 175 2.64 11.97 -5.59
C ALA A 175 2.73 10.42 -5.51
N PRO A 176 3.37 9.78 -6.50
CA PRO A 176 3.38 8.32 -6.61
C PRO A 176 4.64 7.65 -6.04
N PHE A 177 5.75 8.36 -5.87
CA PHE A 177 7.05 7.74 -5.56
C PHE A 177 7.07 7.05 -4.21
N SER A 178 6.47 7.67 -3.20
CA SER A 178 6.34 7.06 -1.87
C SER A 178 5.53 5.77 -1.91
N ALA A 179 4.53 5.65 -2.82
CA ALA A 179 3.77 4.42 -3.00
C ALA A 179 4.61 3.29 -3.61
N TYR A 180 5.56 3.60 -4.50
CA TYR A 180 6.50 2.60 -5.03
C TYR A 180 7.44 2.07 -3.95
N ILE A 181 8.06 2.96 -3.17
CA ILE A 181 8.92 2.57 -2.05
C ILE A 181 8.12 1.77 -1.02
N PHE A 182 6.88 2.19 -0.72
CA PHE A 182 5.98 1.44 0.14
C PHE A 182 5.70 0.03 -0.40
N THR A 183 5.54 -0.11 -1.71
CA THR A 183 5.35 -1.41 -2.38
C THR A 183 6.60 -2.30 -2.24
N GLU A 184 7.79 -1.73 -2.45
CA GLU A 184 9.07 -2.44 -2.22
C GLU A 184 9.22 -2.92 -0.77
N ILE A 185 8.74 -2.12 0.20
CA ILE A 185 8.71 -2.50 1.61
C ILE A 185 7.78 -3.70 1.84
N LEU A 186 6.59 -3.71 1.24
CA LEU A 186 5.65 -4.83 1.34
C LEU A 186 6.22 -6.11 0.71
N ASP A 187 6.87 -5.99 -0.45
CA ASP A 187 7.54 -7.10 -1.13
C ASP A 187 8.67 -7.68 -0.27
N ALA A 188 9.55 -6.83 0.24
CA ALA A 188 10.64 -7.22 1.13
C ALA A 188 10.17 -7.86 2.45
N ALA A 189 9.02 -7.44 2.97
CA ALA A 189 8.39 -8.02 4.16
C ALA A 189 7.71 -9.37 3.90
N GLY A 190 7.61 -9.81 2.64
CA GLY A 190 7.04 -11.08 2.25
C GLY A 190 5.51 -11.08 2.13
N VAL A 191 4.88 -9.96 1.79
CA VAL A 191 3.45 -9.94 1.45
C VAL A 191 3.19 -10.92 0.30
N PRO A 192 2.29 -11.91 0.45
CA PRO A 192 2.10 -12.92 -0.56
C PRO A 192 1.63 -12.35 -1.91
N ALA A 193 2.05 -13.00 -3.01
CA ALA A 193 1.69 -12.60 -4.36
C ALA A 193 0.18 -12.39 -4.53
N GLY A 194 -0.21 -11.27 -5.13
CA GLY A 194 -1.60 -10.90 -5.37
C GLY A 194 -2.35 -10.32 -4.16
N VAL A 195 -1.86 -10.45 -2.93
CA VAL A 195 -2.52 -9.88 -1.74
C VAL A 195 -2.55 -8.35 -1.83
N TYR A 196 -1.44 -7.76 -2.26
CA TYR A 196 -1.33 -6.34 -2.57
C TYR A 196 -0.90 -6.16 -4.03
N ASN A 197 -1.49 -5.18 -4.71
CA ASN A 197 -1.15 -4.82 -6.08
C ASN A 197 -1.13 -3.29 -6.20
N LEU A 198 -0.25 -2.75 -7.06
CA LEU A 198 -0.12 -1.32 -7.34
C LEU A 198 -0.35 -1.06 -8.83
N VAL A 199 -1.27 -0.19 -9.17
CA VAL A 199 -1.52 0.32 -10.52
C VAL A 199 -1.75 1.83 -10.44
N ASN A 200 -0.97 2.62 -11.17
CA ASN A 200 -1.22 4.07 -11.30
C ASN A 200 -2.27 4.36 -12.38
N GLY A 201 -2.83 5.58 -12.33
CA GLY A 201 -3.82 6.01 -13.33
C GLY A 201 -4.57 7.27 -12.92
#